data_73f3028be6fc1e4422713f2fafae20de
#
_entry.id   73f3028be6fc1e4422713f2fafae20de
#
_cell.length_a   1.000
_cell.length_b   1.000
_cell.length_c   1.000
_cell.angle_alpha   90.00
_cell.angle_beta   90.00
_cell.angle_gamma   90.00
#
_symmetry.space_group_name_H-M   'P 1'
#
loop_
_entity.id
_entity.type
_entity.pdbx_description
1 polymer ?
#
loop_
_entity_poly.entity_id
_entity_poly.type
_entity_poly.pdbx_seq_one_letter_code
_entity_poly.pdbx_strand_id
1 'polypeptide(L)'
;MGTMLVTTSCSDNELEKGNDGSGTVDPVNASALVNVYSDKSGSEASLLVGKVLVKDSRTLTLNVPAACEKVYMKYNTVSGTEATKEFALSPVSRGVDQSTGFNFETNRLASVTLALPEDAVQPTNETDQGYLFYHNTGVVMFEDGWPIQLDSWYDEDFNDVVFEYDLKVTECHSQQMMETVGGKEELLLTLDVRAVGGIYPTVLGVVLDGLKSEYVDRITASLVLKGGQGTMTDLAKEELSTKNIVKVENKNWNWSNDTRKEPRFAILTVDKAQAEGTVITLDGLTSLMDNNQDMFQVTQGKVREGLPMLRAEVRLIGKEGLTGAERDAQLAAFRELILDTNRQNFFIKVNGGKEIHMRGYAPTSAYKAEYEALVAGDTTLDANVYYSNTKGSTWGVKLPVGTRHAYERVPFREAYPDFTKWVDSKGASNQKWYENFVDEKTIRYW
;
A
#
# COMPACT_ATOMS: atom_id res chain seq x y z
N MET A 1 23.66 7.57 -9.78
CA MET A 1 23.22 6.36 -10.50
C MET A 1 24.02 5.19 -9.96
N GLY A 2 23.40 4.37 -9.18
CA GLY A 2 23.96 3.15 -8.65
C GLY A 2 22.80 2.23 -8.30
N THR A 3 22.36 1.49 -9.30
CA THR A 3 21.36 0.44 -9.14
C THR A 3 22.05 -0.69 -8.37
N MET A 4 21.77 -0.79 -7.09
CA MET A 4 22.23 -1.92 -6.30
C MET A 4 21.19 -3.01 -6.44
N LEU A 5 21.47 -3.96 -7.35
CA LEU A 5 20.74 -5.22 -7.44
C LEU A 5 20.84 -5.90 -6.07
N VAL A 6 19.68 -6.13 -5.46
CA VAL A 6 19.59 -7.09 -4.36
C VAL A 6 19.69 -8.48 -4.98
N THR A 7 20.88 -8.98 -5.13
CA THR A 7 21.08 -10.40 -5.41
C THR A 7 20.91 -11.16 -4.11
N THR A 8 19.69 -11.57 -3.80
CA THR A 8 19.54 -12.77 -2.98
C THR A 8 19.91 -13.93 -3.88
N SER A 9 21.16 -14.35 -3.83
CA SER A 9 21.59 -15.55 -4.53
C SER A 9 20.92 -16.75 -3.86
N CYS A 10 19.84 -17.22 -4.44
CA CYS A 10 19.40 -18.58 -4.21
C CYS A 10 20.30 -19.46 -5.06
N SER A 11 21.38 -19.96 -4.47
CA SER A 11 22.16 -21.03 -5.09
C SER A 11 21.42 -22.34 -4.87
N ASP A 12 21.24 -23.09 -5.95
CA ASP A 12 20.77 -24.47 -5.92
C ASP A 12 21.57 -25.25 -4.89
N ASN A 13 20.93 -25.68 -3.82
CA ASN A 13 21.52 -26.57 -2.83
C ASN A 13 21.05 -27.99 -3.09
N GLU A 14 21.93 -28.81 -3.61
CA GLU A 14 21.86 -30.26 -3.43
C GLU A 14 21.86 -30.57 -1.94
N LEU A 15 20.82 -31.25 -1.48
CA LEU A 15 20.73 -31.80 -0.14
C LEU A 15 21.77 -32.92 0.02
N GLU A 16 22.92 -32.61 0.57
CA GLU A 16 23.78 -33.65 1.13
C GLU A 16 23.08 -34.24 2.37
N LYS A 17 22.79 -35.54 2.27
CA LYS A 17 22.42 -36.37 3.42
C LYS A 17 23.61 -36.50 4.34
N GLY A 18 23.62 -35.76 5.44
CA GLY A 18 24.66 -35.81 6.46
C GLY A 18 24.14 -36.37 7.78
N ASN A 19 24.52 -37.48 8.08
CA ASN A 19 25.04 -38.11 9.30
C ASN A 19 24.55 -37.60 10.68
N ASP A 20 23.92 -38.50 11.40
CA ASP A 20 23.59 -38.49 12.82
C ASP A 20 24.88 -38.41 13.67
N GLY A 21 25.03 -37.35 14.35
CA GLY A 21 26.08 -37.18 15.34
C GLY A 21 25.90 -35.89 16.11
N SER A 22 25.85 -35.97 17.41
CA SER A 22 25.83 -34.86 18.37
C SER A 22 27.03 -33.91 18.17
N GLY A 23 27.03 -33.16 17.11
CA GLY A 23 28.01 -32.12 16.81
C GLY A 23 27.43 -30.78 17.21
N THR A 24 28.16 -30.05 18.03
CA THR A 24 27.99 -28.61 18.19
C THR A 24 27.92 -27.97 16.81
N VAL A 25 26.77 -27.44 16.42
CA VAL A 25 26.60 -26.69 15.18
C VAL A 25 27.60 -25.56 15.20
N ASP A 26 28.48 -25.51 14.22
CA ASP A 26 29.42 -24.40 14.06
C ASP A 26 28.56 -23.11 13.87
N PRO A 27 28.58 -22.18 14.81
CA PRO A 27 27.72 -21.00 14.74
C PRO A 27 28.02 -20.11 13.53
N VAL A 28 29.15 -20.29 12.85
CA VAL A 28 29.54 -19.54 11.66
C VAL A 28 28.72 -19.96 10.41
N ASN A 29 28.24 -21.21 10.38
CA ASN A 29 27.49 -21.75 9.23
C ASN A 29 25.99 -21.95 9.50
N ALA A 30 25.47 -21.52 10.67
CA ALA A 30 24.07 -21.67 10.98
C ALA A 30 23.21 -20.73 10.15
N SER A 31 22.25 -21.29 9.43
CA SER A 31 21.16 -20.53 8.83
C SER A 31 20.07 -20.27 9.87
N ALA A 32 19.29 -19.20 9.72
CA ALA A 32 18.13 -18.94 10.55
C ALA A 32 16.96 -18.44 9.71
N LEU A 33 15.77 -18.96 10.02
CA LEU A 33 14.53 -18.47 9.48
C LEU A 33 14.06 -17.29 10.33
N VAL A 34 13.83 -16.13 9.71
CA VAL A 34 13.51 -14.90 10.42
C VAL A 34 12.28 -14.21 9.86
N ASN A 35 11.58 -13.52 10.75
CA ASN A 35 10.58 -12.51 10.41
C ASN A 35 11.08 -11.15 10.87
N VAL A 36 10.83 -10.10 10.09
CA VAL A 36 11.18 -8.72 10.47
C VAL A 36 9.95 -7.84 10.44
N TYR A 37 9.74 -7.08 11.49
CA TYR A 37 8.58 -6.22 11.70
C TYR A 37 9.00 -4.77 11.91
N SER A 38 8.12 -3.85 11.52
CA SER A 38 8.32 -2.40 11.75
C SER A 38 7.95 -1.95 13.17
N ASP A 39 7.25 -2.80 13.94
CA ASP A 39 6.91 -2.54 15.33
C ASP A 39 7.08 -3.79 16.22
N LYS A 40 7.08 -3.56 17.53
CA LYS A 40 7.31 -4.61 18.54
C LYS A 40 6.13 -5.59 18.69
N SER A 41 4.94 -5.23 18.23
CA SER A 41 3.76 -6.10 18.36
C SER A 41 3.95 -7.39 17.56
N GLY A 42 4.70 -7.33 16.47
CA GLY A 42 4.89 -8.44 15.54
C GLY A 42 3.58 -8.85 14.88
N SER A 43 2.68 -7.90 14.67
CA SER A 43 1.42 -8.09 13.96
C SER A 43 1.66 -8.33 12.46
N GLU A 44 0.69 -8.94 11.78
CA GLU A 44 0.77 -9.12 10.33
C GLU A 44 0.84 -7.77 9.59
N ALA A 45 0.20 -6.74 10.11
CA ALA A 45 0.23 -5.39 9.54
C ALA A 45 1.60 -4.70 9.66
N SER A 46 2.44 -5.12 10.60
CA SER A 46 3.81 -4.59 10.76
C SER A 46 4.88 -5.47 10.12
N LEU A 47 4.51 -6.59 9.50
CA LEU A 47 5.45 -7.52 8.87
C LEU A 47 6.06 -6.88 7.63
N LEU A 48 7.38 -6.71 7.64
CA LEU A 48 8.16 -6.19 6.52
C LEU A 48 8.65 -7.31 5.61
N VAL A 49 9.15 -8.38 6.21
CA VAL A 49 9.64 -9.58 5.53
C VAL A 49 9.36 -10.78 6.41
N GLY A 50 8.80 -11.84 5.85
CA GLY A 50 8.45 -13.04 6.59
C GLY A 50 9.07 -14.32 6.07
N LYS A 51 9.47 -15.19 6.99
CA LYS A 51 9.98 -16.54 6.72
C LYS A 51 11.18 -16.58 5.78
N VAL A 52 12.07 -15.61 5.90
CA VAL A 52 13.32 -15.56 5.11
C VAL A 52 14.37 -16.40 5.78
N LEU A 53 14.96 -17.31 5.00
CA LEU A 53 16.13 -18.07 5.43
C LEU A 53 17.40 -17.26 5.16
N VAL A 54 18.06 -16.82 6.22
CA VAL A 54 19.35 -16.14 6.14
C VAL A 54 20.48 -17.17 6.26
N LYS A 55 21.29 -17.27 5.22
CA LYS A 55 22.42 -18.23 5.12
C LYS A 55 23.77 -17.51 5.13
N ASP A 56 24.80 -18.26 5.22
CA ASP A 56 26.23 -17.95 4.98
C ASP A 56 26.77 -16.60 5.47
N SER A 57 26.28 -15.50 4.94
CA SER A 57 26.70 -14.15 5.36
C SER A 57 26.21 -13.74 6.74
N ARG A 58 25.23 -14.46 7.28
CA ARG A 58 24.52 -14.10 8.53
C ARG A 58 24.00 -12.66 8.55
N THR A 59 23.71 -12.12 7.39
CA THR A 59 23.14 -10.78 7.23
C THR A 59 21.91 -10.82 6.33
N LEU A 60 20.92 -10.00 6.67
CA LEU A 60 19.71 -9.80 5.88
C LEU A 60 19.68 -8.34 5.44
N THR A 61 19.68 -8.11 4.13
CA THR A 61 19.40 -6.78 3.58
C THR A 61 17.95 -6.70 3.17
N LEU A 62 17.23 -5.70 3.65
CA LEU A 62 15.81 -5.47 3.34
C LEU A 62 15.54 -3.98 3.19
N ASN A 63 14.41 -3.68 2.56
CA ASN A 63 13.91 -2.31 2.47
C ASN A 63 12.84 -2.10 3.53
N VAL A 64 12.98 -1.00 4.27
CA VAL A 64 12.07 -0.60 5.34
C VAL A 64 11.51 0.79 5.07
N PRO A 65 10.30 1.11 5.57
CA PRO A 65 9.82 2.48 5.53
C PRO A 65 10.84 3.41 6.18
N ALA A 66 11.19 4.51 5.52
CA ALA A 66 12.19 5.45 6.01
C ALA A 66 11.77 6.13 7.34
N ALA A 67 10.48 6.08 7.65
CA ALA A 67 9.95 6.53 8.94
C ALA A 67 10.26 5.57 10.09
N CYS A 68 10.63 4.31 9.81
CA CYS A 68 11.01 3.37 10.85
C CYS A 68 12.33 3.78 11.49
N GLU A 69 12.30 4.01 12.78
CA GLU A 69 13.50 4.24 13.60
C GLU A 69 14.09 2.93 14.13
N LYS A 70 13.27 1.88 14.11
CA LYS A 70 13.62 0.56 14.62
C LYS A 70 12.93 -0.52 13.81
N VAL A 71 13.56 -1.69 13.76
CA VAL A 71 12.93 -2.93 13.30
C VAL A 71 13.15 -4.04 14.30
N TYR A 72 12.28 -5.04 14.28
CA TYR A 72 12.24 -6.13 15.23
C TYR A 72 12.34 -7.44 14.48
N MET A 73 13.45 -8.16 14.69
CA MET A 73 13.67 -9.47 14.08
C MET A 73 13.26 -10.57 15.07
N LYS A 74 12.30 -11.39 14.69
CA LYS A 74 11.95 -12.62 15.40
C LYS A 74 12.68 -13.79 14.79
N TYR A 75 13.26 -14.63 15.62
CA TYR A 75 14.06 -15.79 15.25
C TYR A 75 14.02 -16.86 16.35
N ASN A 76 14.45 -18.07 16.01
CA ASN A 76 14.59 -19.13 17.02
C ASN A 76 16.05 -19.19 17.50
N THR A 77 16.21 -19.38 18.81
CA THR A 77 17.50 -19.54 19.46
C THR A 77 17.95 -21.00 19.47
N VAL A 78 19.23 -21.24 19.76
CA VAL A 78 19.80 -22.59 19.95
C VAL A 78 19.04 -23.40 20.99
N SER A 79 18.43 -22.75 21.99
CA SER A 79 17.58 -23.40 22.99
C SER A 79 16.19 -23.81 22.48
N GLY A 80 15.85 -23.48 21.23
CA GLY A 80 14.55 -23.76 20.63
C GLY A 80 13.43 -22.80 21.05
N THR A 81 13.78 -21.66 21.65
CA THR A 81 12.81 -20.62 22.03
C THR A 81 12.80 -19.49 21.00
N GLU A 82 11.61 -18.93 20.75
CA GLU A 82 11.51 -17.72 19.95
C GLU A 82 12.07 -16.51 20.71
N ALA A 83 12.91 -15.73 20.05
CA ALA A 83 13.46 -14.49 20.55
C ALA A 83 13.17 -13.33 19.60
N THR A 84 13.25 -12.13 20.14
CA THR A 84 13.09 -10.89 19.35
C THR A 84 14.29 -9.99 19.62
N LYS A 85 14.95 -9.55 18.55
CA LYS A 85 16.02 -8.55 18.62
C LYS A 85 15.56 -7.24 17.99
N GLU A 86 15.74 -6.16 18.72
CA GLU A 86 15.54 -4.81 18.24
C GLU A 86 16.80 -4.31 17.55
N PHE A 87 16.64 -3.68 16.39
CA PHE A 87 17.68 -2.98 15.67
C PHE A 87 17.29 -1.51 15.52
N ALA A 88 18.09 -0.61 16.08
CA ALA A 88 17.96 0.81 15.81
C ALA A 88 18.46 1.10 14.39
N LEU A 89 17.71 1.88 13.65
CA LEU A 89 18.06 2.28 12.30
C LEU A 89 18.69 3.67 12.32
N SER A 90 19.79 3.84 11.60
CA SER A 90 20.34 5.16 11.38
C SER A 90 19.36 6.00 10.56
N PRO A 91 19.15 7.29 10.92
CA PRO A 91 18.34 8.17 10.12
C PRO A 91 18.87 8.21 8.69
N VAL A 92 18.06 7.77 7.73
CA VAL A 92 18.43 7.90 6.33
C VAL A 92 18.31 9.36 5.96
N SER A 93 19.35 9.90 5.32
CA SER A 93 19.30 11.24 4.74
C SER A 93 18.15 11.28 3.74
N ARG A 94 17.09 11.97 4.14
CA ARG A 94 15.85 12.09 3.35
C ARG A 94 16.05 13.21 2.35
N GLY A 95 16.80 12.92 1.29
CA GLY A 95 16.92 13.83 0.17
C GLY A 95 15.55 14.03 -0.47
N VAL A 96 15.19 15.28 -0.69
CA VAL A 96 14.07 15.63 -1.56
C VAL A 96 14.43 15.10 -2.95
N ASP A 97 13.60 14.28 -3.56
CA ASP A 97 13.76 13.97 -4.97
C ASP A 97 13.45 15.24 -5.78
N GLN A 98 14.50 15.92 -6.19
CA GLN A 98 14.37 17.15 -6.94
C GLN A 98 13.87 16.92 -8.37
N SER A 99 13.91 15.69 -8.88
CA SER A 99 13.46 15.37 -10.23
C SER A 99 11.93 15.36 -10.36
N THR A 100 11.22 15.02 -9.27
CA THR A 100 9.75 15.08 -9.19
C THR A 100 9.26 16.30 -8.41
N GLY A 101 10.18 17.15 -7.96
CA GLY A 101 9.88 18.32 -7.15
C GLY A 101 9.55 18.05 -5.69
N PHE A 102 8.96 16.94 -5.31
CA PHE A 102 8.75 16.48 -3.94
C PHE A 102 8.12 15.11 -3.93
N ASN A 103 8.70 14.23 -3.16
CA ASN A 103 8.00 13.06 -2.70
C ASN A 103 7.44 13.35 -1.30
N PHE A 104 6.15 13.60 -1.20
CA PHE A 104 5.45 13.77 0.08
C PHE A 104 5.24 12.45 0.81
N GLU A 105 5.84 11.37 0.32
CA GLU A 105 5.64 10.06 0.91
C GLU A 105 6.42 9.92 2.19
N THR A 106 5.71 9.79 3.28
CA THR A 106 6.25 9.34 4.56
C THR A 106 6.70 7.89 4.53
N ASN A 107 6.28 7.14 3.50
CA ASN A 107 6.53 5.71 3.30
C ASN A 107 7.71 5.41 2.34
N ARG A 108 8.60 6.38 2.14
CA ARG A 108 9.82 6.14 1.37
C ARG A 108 10.62 4.98 1.97
N LEU A 109 11.12 4.10 1.11
CA LEU A 109 11.88 2.94 1.56
C LEU A 109 13.37 3.27 1.70
N ALA A 110 13.98 2.71 2.73
CA ALA A 110 15.41 2.76 2.98
C ALA A 110 15.97 1.34 3.04
N SER A 111 17.10 1.10 2.38
CA SER A 111 17.77 -0.19 2.48
C SER A 111 18.56 -0.27 3.79
N VAL A 112 18.35 -1.34 4.54
CA VAL A 112 19.06 -1.62 5.79
C VAL A 112 19.62 -3.06 5.78
N THR A 113 20.77 -3.24 6.43
CA THR A 113 21.38 -4.57 6.58
C THR A 113 21.41 -4.92 8.06
N LEU A 114 20.78 -6.04 8.40
CA LEU A 114 20.66 -6.56 9.76
C LEU A 114 21.56 -7.78 9.90
N ALA A 115 22.36 -7.84 10.96
CA ALA A 115 23.14 -9.02 11.31
C ALA A 115 22.28 -9.99 12.13
N LEU A 116 22.30 -11.28 11.79
CA LEU A 116 21.70 -12.31 12.63
C LEU A 116 22.32 -12.31 14.02
N PRO A 117 21.52 -12.46 15.08
CA PRO A 117 22.04 -12.76 16.41
C PRO A 117 22.89 -14.04 16.40
N GLU A 118 23.94 -14.08 17.24
CA GLU A 118 24.85 -15.23 17.28
C GLU A 118 24.15 -16.54 17.68
N ASP A 119 23.11 -16.43 18.51
CA ASP A 119 22.28 -17.54 18.98
C ASP A 119 21.12 -17.89 18.05
N ALA A 120 20.97 -17.21 16.90
CA ALA A 120 19.92 -17.50 15.94
C ALA A 120 20.23 -18.78 15.16
N VAL A 121 19.28 -19.70 15.13
CA VAL A 121 19.37 -20.99 14.43
C VAL A 121 18.07 -21.33 13.71
N GLN A 122 18.17 -22.21 12.72
CA GLN A 122 16.98 -22.77 12.09
C GLN A 122 16.39 -23.85 13.01
N PRO A 123 15.08 -23.80 13.31
CA PRO A 123 14.43 -24.87 14.07
C PRO A 123 14.53 -26.20 13.31
N THR A 124 14.80 -27.29 14.04
CA THR A 124 14.94 -28.62 13.46
C THR A 124 13.66 -29.14 12.79
N ASN A 125 12.51 -28.58 13.09
CA ASN A 125 11.18 -28.99 12.58
C ASN A 125 10.58 -28.00 11.57
N GLU A 126 11.24 -26.88 11.29
CA GLU A 126 10.78 -25.93 10.28
C GLU A 126 11.64 -26.05 9.03
N THR A 127 11.02 -26.48 7.96
CA THR A 127 11.64 -26.45 6.63
C THR A 127 11.62 -25.03 6.09
N ASP A 128 12.68 -24.67 5.37
CA ASP A 128 12.66 -23.48 4.53
C ASP A 128 11.42 -23.54 3.64
N GLN A 129 10.45 -22.65 3.89
CA GLN A 129 9.22 -22.63 3.12
C GLN A 129 9.39 -21.88 1.81
N GLY A 130 10.56 -21.24 1.60
CA GLY A 130 10.89 -20.55 0.36
C GLY A 130 9.99 -19.35 0.05
N TYR A 131 9.28 -18.79 1.05
CA TYR A 131 8.46 -17.62 0.88
C TYR A 131 9.19 -16.34 1.24
N LEU A 132 9.04 -15.35 0.38
CA LEU A 132 9.31 -13.96 0.70
C LEU A 132 8.02 -13.19 0.66
N PHE A 133 7.75 -12.46 1.73
CA PHE A 133 6.61 -11.57 1.83
C PHE A 133 7.10 -10.13 1.84
N TYR A 134 6.50 -9.33 1.00
CA TYR A 134 6.70 -7.89 0.97
C TYR A 134 5.36 -7.23 1.27
N HIS A 135 5.36 -6.26 2.16
CA HIS A 135 4.13 -5.67 2.65
C HIS A 135 4.26 -4.16 2.73
N ASN A 136 3.28 -3.43 2.21
CA ASN A 136 3.16 -1.99 2.33
C ASN A 136 1.72 -1.63 2.64
N THR A 137 1.51 -0.86 3.68
CA THR A 137 0.20 -0.41 4.14
C THR A 137 0.20 1.09 4.33
N GLY A 138 -0.96 1.71 4.26
CA GLY A 138 -1.11 3.13 4.54
C GLY A 138 -2.55 3.60 4.47
N VAL A 139 -2.70 4.89 4.73
CA VAL A 139 -3.94 5.65 4.54
C VAL A 139 -3.70 6.65 3.43
N VAL A 140 -4.66 6.77 2.52
CA VAL A 140 -4.65 7.79 1.49
C VAL A 140 -5.87 8.69 1.69
N MET A 141 -5.63 9.98 1.59
CA MET A 141 -6.65 11.02 1.80
C MET A 141 -6.62 11.99 0.62
N PHE A 142 -7.77 12.35 0.09
CA PHE A 142 -7.92 13.22 -1.07
C PHE A 142 -8.87 14.37 -0.83
N GLU A 143 -8.56 15.49 -1.53
CA GLU A 143 -9.44 16.61 -1.83
C GLU A 143 -9.94 16.51 -3.27
N ASP A 144 -11.20 16.79 -3.52
CA ASP A 144 -11.83 16.68 -4.85
C ASP A 144 -11.74 17.96 -5.70
N GLY A 145 -11.20 19.04 -5.13
CA GLY A 145 -11.24 20.37 -5.71
C GLY A 145 -10.20 20.72 -6.78
N TRP A 146 -9.22 19.86 -7.07
CA TRP A 146 -8.21 20.19 -8.09
C TRP A 146 -8.83 20.56 -9.45
N PRO A 147 -8.37 21.61 -10.17
CA PRO A 147 -7.20 22.46 -9.92
C PRO A 147 -7.50 23.74 -9.12
N ILE A 148 -8.71 23.89 -8.59
CA ILE A 148 -9.09 25.10 -7.86
C ILE A 148 -8.19 25.22 -6.63
N GLN A 149 -7.62 26.40 -6.45
CA GLN A 149 -6.79 26.65 -5.28
C GLN A 149 -7.67 26.73 -4.04
N LEU A 150 -7.11 26.22 -2.96
CA LEU A 150 -7.68 26.30 -1.62
C LEU A 150 -7.91 27.77 -1.25
N ASP A 151 -9.12 28.20 -1.39
CA ASP A 151 -9.62 29.52 -0.99
C ASP A 151 -10.83 29.37 -0.06
N SER A 152 -11.59 30.42 0.12
CA SER A 152 -12.74 30.44 1.04
C SER A 152 -13.86 29.45 0.71
N TRP A 153 -13.81 28.76 -0.41
CA TRP A 153 -14.82 27.79 -0.87
C TRP A 153 -14.36 26.34 -0.67
N TYR A 154 -13.06 26.12 -0.45
CA TYR A 154 -12.48 24.81 -0.19
C TYR A 154 -12.00 24.72 1.24
N ASP A 155 -12.44 23.70 1.93
CA ASP A 155 -12.20 23.52 3.35
C ASP A 155 -10.85 22.89 3.67
N GLU A 156 -10.16 22.29 2.68
CA GLU A 156 -8.81 21.71 2.84
C GLU A 156 -8.78 20.68 3.97
N ASP A 157 -9.81 19.84 4.06
CA ASP A 157 -9.91 18.90 5.18
C ASP A 157 -9.44 17.48 4.85
N PHE A 158 -9.12 17.20 3.57
CA PHE A 158 -8.60 15.92 3.07
C PHE A 158 -9.46 14.72 3.44
N ASN A 159 -10.76 14.90 3.48
CA ASN A 159 -11.69 13.85 3.82
C ASN A 159 -12.72 13.52 2.73
N ASP A 160 -12.59 14.13 1.54
CA ASP A 160 -13.46 13.85 0.40
C ASP A 160 -13.44 12.38 -0.01
N VAL A 161 -12.27 11.75 0.06
CA VAL A 161 -12.11 10.30 0.04
C VAL A 161 -10.96 9.89 0.94
N VAL A 162 -11.27 9.04 1.92
CA VAL A 162 -10.27 8.42 2.80
C VAL A 162 -10.38 6.90 2.71
N PHE A 163 -9.27 6.25 2.44
CA PHE A 163 -9.21 4.79 2.44
C PHE A 163 -7.87 4.27 2.97
N GLU A 164 -7.91 3.11 3.57
CA GLU A 164 -6.71 2.34 3.87
C GLU A 164 -6.41 1.39 2.72
N TYR A 165 -5.13 1.17 2.48
CA TYR A 165 -4.68 0.16 1.55
C TYR A 165 -3.71 -0.81 2.24
N ASP A 166 -3.71 -2.03 1.74
CA ASP A 166 -2.77 -3.09 2.09
C ASP A 166 -2.33 -3.77 0.79
N LEU A 167 -1.05 -3.65 0.49
CA LEU A 167 -0.38 -4.30 -0.62
C LEU A 167 0.55 -5.37 -0.07
N LYS A 168 0.29 -6.62 -0.43
CA LYS A 168 1.09 -7.77 -0.03
C LYS A 168 1.55 -8.55 -1.25
N VAL A 169 2.85 -8.63 -1.44
CA VAL A 169 3.46 -9.50 -2.46
C VAL A 169 4.02 -10.75 -1.80
N THR A 170 3.66 -11.89 -2.32
CA THR A 170 4.20 -13.20 -1.92
C THR A 170 5.02 -13.75 -3.08
N GLU A 171 6.29 -14.05 -2.82
CA GLU A 171 7.16 -14.77 -3.75
C GLU A 171 7.42 -16.18 -3.24
N CYS A 172 7.37 -17.15 -4.12
CA CYS A 172 7.70 -18.53 -3.81
C CYS A 172 8.97 -18.94 -4.55
N HIS A 173 9.96 -19.41 -3.80
CA HIS A 173 11.27 -19.81 -4.33
C HIS A 173 11.50 -21.31 -4.31
N SER A 174 10.72 -22.09 -3.57
CA SER A 174 10.88 -23.54 -3.52
C SER A 174 9.85 -24.27 -4.38
N GLN A 175 10.31 -25.27 -5.11
CA GLN A 175 9.42 -26.11 -5.93
C GLN A 175 8.38 -26.86 -5.07
N GLN A 176 8.77 -27.31 -3.88
CA GLN A 176 7.84 -28.00 -2.97
C GLN A 176 6.68 -27.10 -2.54
N MET A 177 6.93 -25.82 -2.32
CA MET A 177 5.89 -24.86 -2.00
C MET A 177 5.04 -24.52 -3.21
N MET A 178 5.64 -24.47 -4.40
CA MET A 178 4.93 -24.31 -5.66
C MET A 178 3.91 -25.44 -5.87
N GLU A 179 4.23 -26.65 -5.49
CA GLU A 179 3.33 -27.80 -5.57
C GLU A 179 2.24 -27.79 -4.49
N THR A 180 2.59 -27.35 -3.27
CA THR A 180 1.68 -27.46 -2.10
C THR A 180 0.65 -26.36 -2.02
N VAL A 181 0.99 -25.13 -2.43
CA VAL A 181 0.12 -23.94 -2.31
C VAL A 181 -0.17 -23.29 -3.66
N GLY A 182 0.19 -23.93 -4.74
CA GLY A 182 0.08 -23.38 -6.07
C GLY A 182 1.11 -22.28 -6.36
N GLY A 183 2.22 -22.31 -5.68
CA GLY A 183 3.46 -21.51 -5.64
C GLY A 183 3.73 -20.51 -6.71
N LYS A 184 2.93 -19.45 -6.74
CA LYS A 184 3.03 -18.38 -7.73
C LYS A 184 3.38 -17.09 -7.02
N GLU A 185 4.05 -16.22 -7.73
CA GLU A 185 4.10 -14.83 -7.33
C GLU A 185 2.67 -14.30 -7.29
N GLU A 186 2.33 -13.68 -6.19
CA GLU A 186 1.00 -13.18 -5.95
C GLU A 186 1.07 -11.79 -5.35
N LEU A 187 0.25 -10.89 -5.86
CA LEU A 187 -0.04 -9.62 -5.22
C LEU A 187 -1.49 -9.65 -4.73
N LEU A 188 -1.68 -9.36 -3.46
CA LEU A 188 -2.98 -9.07 -2.86
C LEU A 188 -3.04 -7.58 -2.53
N LEU A 189 -4.00 -6.89 -3.12
CA LEU A 189 -4.36 -5.52 -2.76
C LEU A 189 -5.71 -5.52 -2.06
N THR A 190 -5.79 -4.87 -0.91
CA THR A 190 -7.05 -4.50 -0.27
C THR A 190 -7.20 -2.99 -0.20
N LEU A 191 -8.41 -2.48 -0.44
CA LEU A 191 -8.79 -1.09 -0.34
C LEU A 191 -10.01 -0.99 0.58
N ASP A 192 -9.83 -0.40 1.75
CA ASP A 192 -10.88 -0.20 2.76
C ASP A 192 -11.34 1.26 2.74
N VAL A 193 -12.53 1.53 2.23
CA VAL A 193 -13.10 2.88 2.23
C VAL A 193 -13.49 3.27 3.65
N ARG A 194 -12.85 4.32 4.16
CA ARG A 194 -13.02 4.83 5.53
C ARG A 194 -14.00 5.99 5.62
N ALA A 195 -13.91 6.93 4.69
CA ALA A 195 -14.73 8.11 4.67
C ALA A 195 -14.99 8.60 3.23
N VAL A 196 -16.12 9.24 3.04
CA VAL A 196 -16.48 9.96 1.81
C VAL A 196 -17.14 11.27 2.24
N GLY A 197 -16.35 12.36 2.22
CA GLY A 197 -16.76 13.72 2.57
C GLY A 197 -17.21 14.53 1.34
N GLY A 198 -16.55 14.30 0.21
CA GLY A 198 -16.86 15.02 -1.02
C GLY A 198 -18.13 14.54 -1.71
N ILE A 199 -18.81 15.46 -2.36
CA ILE A 199 -20.01 15.16 -3.16
C ILE A 199 -19.69 14.80 -4.62
N TYR A 200 -18.48 15.10 -5.07
CA TYR A 200 -18.03 14.88 -6.45
C TYR A 200 -17.25 13.58 -6.66
N PRO A 201 -16.47 13.04 -5.71
CA PRO A 201 -15.72 11.83 -5.97
C PRO A 201 -16.63 10.64 -6.15
N THR A 202 -16.53 10.01 -7.32
CA THR A 202 -17.34 8.84 -7.65
C THR A 202 -16.51 7.56 -7.68
N VAL A 203 -15.21 7.68 -7.93
CA VAL A 203 -14.30 6.54 -8.12
C VAL A 203 -13.04 6.73 -7.30
N LEU A 204 -12.64 5.67 -6.64
CA LEU A 204 -11.29 5.48 -6.10
C LEU A 204 -10.48 4.64 -7.08
N GLY A 205 -9.22 4.97 -7.31
CA GLY A 205 -8.36 4.23 -8.22
C GLY A 205 -6.92 4.07 -7.73
N VAL A 206 -6.25 3.10 -8.31
CA VAL A 206 -4.80 2.92 -8.21
C VAL A 206 -4.22 2.40 -9.52
N VAL A 207 -3.11 2.97 -9.93
CA VAL A 207 -2.24 2.42 -10.96
C VAL A 207 -1.13 1.65 -10.27
N LEU A 208 -1.02 0.36 -10.54
CA LEU A 208 0.11 -0.47 -10.19
C LEU A 208 1.13 -0.35 -11.34
N ASP A 209 1.95 0.72 -11.26
CA ASP A 209 2.83 1.12 -12.36
C ASP A 209 3.89 0.06 -12.65
N GLY A 210 4.02 -0.29 -13.94
CA GLY A 210 4.94 -1.31 -14.43
C GLY A 210 4.46 -2.75 -14.27
N LEU A 211 3.32 -3.02 -13.62
CA LEU A 211 2.72 -4.36 -13.58
C LEU A 211 1.93 -4.62 -14.87
N LYS A 212 2.62 -5.10 -15.87
CA LYS A 212 2.08 -5.33 -17.21
C LYS A 212 1.27 -6.62 -17.33
N SER A 213 0.38 -6.65 -18.32
CA SER A 213 -0.46 -7.82 -18.62
C SER A 213 0.32 -9.10 -18.86
N GLU A 214 1.53 -9.00 -19.40
CA GLU A 214 2.41 -10.14 -19.67
C GLU A 214 2.89 -10.88 -18.40
N TYR A 215 2.85 -10.21 -17.24
CA TYR A 215 3.26 -10.81 -15.96
C TYR A 215 2.09 -11.38 -15.17
N VAL A 216 0.84 -11.06 -15.52
CA VAL A 216 -0.34 -11.47 -14.77
C VAL A 216 -1.11 -12.56 -15.54
N ASP A 217 -1.20 -13.74 -14.95
CA ASP A 217 -1.98 -14.84 -15.48
C ASP A 217 -3.46 -14.70 -15.10
N ARG A 218 -3.73 -14.71 -13.80
CA ARG A 218 -5.08 -14.78 -13.25
C ARG A 218 -5.36 -13.63 -12.30
N ILE A 219 -6.61 -13.17 -12.31
CA ILE A 219 -7.10 -12.12 -11.44
C ILE A 219 -8.33 -12.64 -10.70
N THR A 220 -8.37 -12.47 -9.38
CA THR A 220 -9.58 -12.59 -8.58
C THR A 220 -9.89 -11.23 -7.99
N ALA A 221 -11.11 -10.77 -8.18
CA ALA A 221 -11.59 -9.50 -7.63
C ALA A 221 -12.87 -9.74 -6.84
N SER A 222 -12.98 -9.13 -5.68
CA SER A 222 -14.17 -9.24 -4.83
C SER A 222 -14.51 -7.94 -4.14
N LEU A 223 -15.80 -7.73 -3.89
CA LEU A 223 -16.33 -6.72 -3.01
C LEU A 223 -16.78 -7.39 -1.72
N VAL A 224 -16.42 -6.80 -0.60
CA VAL A 224 -16.64 -7.37 0.73
C VAL A 224 -17.16 -6.28 1.66
N LEU A 225 -18.12 -6.62 2.53
CA LEU A 225 -18.45 -5.80 3.67
C LEU A 225 -17.63 -6.28 4.86
N LYS A 226 -16.69 -5.45 5.30
CA LYS A 226 -15.97 -5.66 6.54
C LYS A 226 -16.82 -5.13 7.69
N GLY A 227 -17.37 -6.02 8.50
CA GLY A 227 -18.14 -5.66 9.68
C GLY A 227 -17.30 -4.94 10.74
N GLY A 228 -17.94 -4.12 11.58
CA GLY A 228 -17.27 -3.35 12.62
C GLY A 228 -16.55 -4.19 13.69
N GLN A 229 -16.83 -5.50 13.77
CA GLN A 229 -16.11 -6.45 14.61
C GLN A 229 -15.15 -7.36 13.82
N GLY A 230 -14.78 -6.97 12.61
CA GLY A 230 -13.87 -7.74 11.76
C GLY A 230 -14.51 -8.90 11.02
N THR A 231 -15.83 -9.09 11.13
CA THR A 231 -16.56 -10.07 10.31
C THR A 231 -16.56 -9.64 8.85
N MET A 232 -16.35 -10.59 7.95
CA MET A 232 -16.32 -10.36 6.51
C MET A 232 -17.56 -11.00 5.87
N THR A 233 -18.18 -10.28 4.94
CA THR A 233 -19.30 -10.80 4.15
C THR A 233 -19.05 -10.49 2.69
N ASP A 234 -18.89 -11.52 1.87
CA ASP A 234 -18.74 -11.36 0.43
C ASP A 234 -20.01 -10.77 -0.17
N LEU A 235 -19.88 -9.65 -0.88
CA LEU A 235 -20.97 -9.04 -1.64
C LEU A 235 -20.99 -9.57 -3.06
N ALA A 236 -19.82 -9.65 -3.68
CA ALA A 236 -19.64 -10.15 -5.03
C ALA A 236 -18.21 -10.65 -5.23
N LYS A 237 -18.03 -11.65 -6.07
CA LYS A 237 -16.71 -12.17 -6.41
C LYS A 237 -16.67 -12.63 -7.86
N GLU A 238 -15.57 -12.37 -8.54
CA GLU A 238 -15.30 -12.84 -9.89
C GLU A 238 -13.84 -13.33 -10.01
N GLU A 239 -13.66 -14.44 -10.69
CA GLU A 239 -12.34 -14.99 -11.02
C GLU A 239 -12.22 -15.14 -12.53
N LEU A 240 -11.17 -14.58 -13.14
CA LEU A 240 -10.97 -14.58 -14.58
C LEU A 240 -9.52 -14.88 -14.95
N SER A 241 -9.35 -15.79 -15.91
CA SER A 241 -8.04 -16.15 -16.46
C SER A 241 -7.74 -15.52 -17.82
N THR A 242 -8.75 -15.10 -18.58
CA THR A 242 -8.60 -14.75 -20.00
C THR A 242 -8.95 -13.31 -20.36
N LYS A 243 -9.67 -12.60 -19.51
CA LYS A 243 -10.03 -11.20 -19.77
C LYS A 243 -8.95 -10.24 -19.27
N ASN A 244 -8.72 -9.16 -20.04
CA ASN A 244 -7.87 -8.08 -19.62
C ASN A 244 -8.51 -7.23 -18.50
N ILE A 245 -9.85 -7.19 -18.49
CA ILE A 245 -10.65 -6.45 -17.52
C ILE A 245 -11.47 -7.45 -16.73
N VAL A 246 -11.39 -7.34 -15.41
CA VAL A 246 -12.30 -7.99 -14.46
C VAL A 246 -13.22 -6.92 -13.91
N LYS A 247 -14.51 -7.16 -13.89
CA LYS A 247 -15.51 -6.24 -13.36
C LYS A 247 -16.43 -6.99 -12.42
N VAL A 248 -16.44 -6.55 -11.16
CA VAL A 248 -17.32 -7.07 -10.12
C VAL A 248 -18.35 -6.00 -9.80
N GLU A 249 -19.64 -6.33 -9.93
CA GLU A 249 -20.73 -5.42 -9.63
C GLU A 249 -21.58 -5.97 -8.49
N ASN A 250 -21.93 -5.14 -7.54
CA ASN A 250 -22.99 -5.43 -6.58
C ASN A 250 -24.09 -4.35 -6.67
N LYS A 251 -25.19 -4.72 -7.30
CA LYS A 251 -26.34 -3.82 -7.51
C LYS A 251 -27.36 -3.85 -6.38
N ASN A 252 -27.26 -4.86 -5.51
CA ASN A 252 -28.17 -5.04 -4.37
C ASN A 252 -27.55 -4.59 -3.05
N TRP A 253 -26.40 -3.96 -3.13
CA TRP A 253 -25.73 -3.49 -1.95
C TRP A 253 -26.55 -2.41 -1.28
N ASN A 254 -26.93 -2.65 -0.01
CA ASN A 254 -27.64 -1.74 0.82
C ASN A 254 -26.81 -1.43 2.05
N TRP A 255 -26.38 -0.18 2.16
CA TRP A 255 -25.70 0.30 3.35
C TRP A 255 -26.71 0.38 4.49
N SER A 256 -26.40 -0.22 5.63
CA SER A 256 -27.31 -0.45 6.75
C SER A 256 -28.17 0.76 7.11
N ASN A 257 -29.46 0.53 7.33
CA ASN A 257 -30.49 1.50 7.74
C ASN A 257 -30.80 2.59 6.70
N ASP A 258 -30.39 2.44 5.47
CA ASP A 258 -30.78 3.36 4.42
C ASP A 258 -32.20 3.10 3.96
N THR A 259 -33.01 4.14 4.00
CA THR A 259 -34.40 4.11 3.55
C THR A 259 -34.57 4.43 2.06
N ARG A 260 -33.47 4.64 1.33
CA ARG A 260 -33.53 4.88 -0.12
C ARG A 260 -34.12 3.67 -0.83
N LYS A 261 -35.04 3.97 -1.73
CA LYS A 261 -35.73 2.95 -2.53
C LYS A 261 -34.91 2.47 -3.72
N GLU A 262 -33.87 3.20 -4.08
CA GLU A 262 -33.03 2.85 -5.22
C GLU A 262 -31.87 1.93 -4.81
N PRO A 263 -31.58 0.89 -5.60
CA PRO A 263 -30.48 0.01 -5.30
C PRO A 263 -29.15 0.79 -5.39
N ARG A 264 -28.36 0.73 -4.36
CA ARG A 264 -26.97 1.19 -4.37
C ARG A 264 -26.11 0.13 -5.00
N PHE A 265 -25.06 0.56 -5.68
CA PHE A 265 -24.10 -0.38 -6.26
C PHE A 265 -22.68 0.13 -6.12
N ALA A 266 -21.77 -0.82 -6.11
CA ALA A 266 -20.35 -0.58 -6.26
C ALA A 266 -19.82 -1.42 -7.43
N ILE A 267 -18.86 -0.88 -8.15
CA ILE A 267 -18.25 -1.55 -9.30
C ILE A 267 -16.75 -1.54 -9.09
N LEU A 268 -16.18 -2.73 -8.93
CA LEU A 268 -14.73 -2.92 -8.91
C LEU A 268 -14.27 -3.37 -10.30
N THR A 269 -13.37 -2.62 -10.89
CA THR A 269 -12.79 -2.93 -12.21
C THR A 269 -11.28 -3.10 -12.10
N VAL A 270 -10.74 -4.16 -12.69
CA VAL A 270 -9.31 -4.40 -12.80
C VAL A 270 -8.95 -4.51 -14.28
N ASP A 271 -8.15 -3.60 -14.78
CA ASP A 271 -7.67 -3.57 -16.16
C ASP A 271 -6.15 -3.69 -16.21
N LYS A 272 -5.66 -4.84 -16.68
CA LYS A 272 -4.23 -5.11 -16.81
C LYS A 272 -3.64 -4.71 -18.16
N ALA A 273 -4.47 -4.19 -19.07
CA ALA A 273 -4.04 -3.87 -20.45
C ALA A 273 -3.66 -2.41 -20.66
N GLN A 274 -3.64 -1.60 -19.60
CA GLN A 274 -3.24 -0.20 -19.68
C GLN A 274 -1.73 -0.05 -19.93
N ALA A 275 -1.34 1.02 -20.61
CA ALA A 275 0.05 1.24 -21.01
C ALA A 275 1.00 1.42 -19.81
N GLU A 276 0.53 2.07 -18.76
CA GLU A 276 1.25 2.32 -17.52
C GLU A 276 1.39 1.08 -16.63
N GLY A 277 0.46 0.14 -16.73
CA GLY A 277 0.41 -1.05 -15.88
C GLY A 277 -1.02 -1.50 -15.59
N THR A 278 -1.23 -2.19 -14.47
CA THR A 278 -2.57 -2.61 -14.05
C THR A 278 -3.28 -1.46 -13.33
N VAL A 279 -4.45 -1.09 -13.83
CA VAL A 279 -5.31 -0.04 -13.24
C VAL A 279 -6.51 -0.69 -12.54
N ILE A 280 -6.71 -0.35 -11.28
CA ILE A 280 -7.80 -0.83 -10.45
C ILE A 280 -8.67 0.36 -10.08
N THR A 281 -9.99 0.25 -10.25
CA THR A 281 -10.93 1.31 -9.87
C THR A 281 -12.12 0.73 -9.09
N LEU A 282 -12.55 1.46 -8.07
CA LEU A 282 -13.75 1.19 -7.29
C LEU A 282 -14.71 2.38 -7.45
N ASP A 283 -15.79 2.17 -8.19
CA ASP A 283 -16.84 3.15 -8.45
C ASP A 283 -18.01 2.98 -7.48
N GLY A 284 -18.80 4.01 -7.31
CA GLY A 284 -20.00 4.02 -6.47
C GLY A 284 -19.76 4.56 -5.06
N LEU A 285 -18.69 5.30 -4.82
CA LEU A 285 -18.36 5.88 -3.50
C LEU A 285 -19.48 6.78 -2.96
N THR A 286 -20.11 7.60 -3.81
CA THR A 286 -21.24 8.45 -3.42
C THR A 286 -22.45 7.65 -2.94
N SER A 287 -22.52 6.35 -3.21
CA SER A 287 -23.53 5.46 -2.66
C SER A 287 -23.40 5.21 -1.15
N LEU A 288 -22.26 5.57 -0.56
CA LEU A 288 -22.05 5.53 0.89
C LEU A 288 -22.73 6.69 1.65
N MET A 289 -23.08 7.76 0.95
CA MET A 289 -23.77 8.92 1.55
C MET A 289 -25.23 8.59 1.86
N ASP A 290 -25.78 9.19 2.89
CA ASP A 290 -27.20 9.01 3.23
C ASP A 290 -28.15 9.94 2.44
N ASN A 291 -29.47 9.78 2.67
CA ASN A 291 -30.50 10.55 1.98
C ASN A 291 -30.48 12.06 2.24
N ASN A 292 -29.85 12.49 3.32
CA ASN A 292 -29.77 13.88 3.74
C ASN A 292 -28.45 14.53 3.31
N GLN A 293 -27.69 13.87 2.44
CA GLN A 293 -26.33 14.26 2.09
C GLN A 293 -25.39 14.25 3.31
N ASP A 294 -25.72 13.47 4.34
CA ASP A 294 -24.77 13.22 5.40
C ASP A 294 -23.60 12.44 4.81
N MET A 295 -22.47 13.06 4.84
CA MET A 295 -21.24 12.52 4.30
C MET A 295 -20.77 11.37 5.18
N PHE A 296 -20.26 10.31 4.53
CA PHE A 296 -19.93 9.07 5.21
C PHE A 296 -18.71 9.26 6.14
N GLN A 297 -18.96 9.12 7.45
CA GLN A 297 -17.94 9.09 8.51
C GLN A 297 -17.06 10.35 8.66
N VAL A 298 -17.54 11.51 8.21
CA VAL A 298 -16.80 12.77 8.39
C VAL A 298 -17.57 13.82 9.21
N THR A 299 -18.88 13.73 9.27
CA THR A 299 -19.71 14.73 9.97
C THR A 299 -19.60 14.59 11.48
N GLN A 300 -19.16 15.64 12.16
CA GLN A 300 -19.06 15.68 13.62
C GLN A 300 -20.38 15.28 14.30
N GLY A 301 -20.31 14.39 15.28
CA GLY A 301 -21.47 13.86 15.99
C GLY A 301 -22.28 12.80 15.23
N LYS A 302 -21.93 12.50 13.97
CA LYS A 302 -22.57 11.45 13.17
C LYS A 302 -21.64 10.27 12.84
N VAL A 303 -20.37 10.37 13.19
CA VAL A 303 -19.42 9.26 13.09
C VAL A 303 -19.88 8.10 13.96
N ARG A 304 -19.94 6.90 13.40
CA ARG A 304 -20.45 5.70 14.08
C ARG A 304 -19.38 4.64 14.13
N GLU A 305 -19.05 4.22 15.32
CA GLU A 305 -18.22 3.04 15.52
C GLU A 305 -18.95 1.77 15.03
N GLY A 306 -18.19 0.82 14.51
CA GLY A 306 -18.70 -0.49 14.14
C GLY A 306 -19.54 -0.54 12.86
N LEU A 307 -19.61 0.54 12.07
CA LEU A 307 -20.21 0.45 10.75
C LEU A 307 -19.42 -0.52 9.85
N PRO A 308 -20.12 -1.34 9.07
CA PRO A 308 -19.45 -2.09 8.01
C PRO A 308 -18.80 -1.14 7.00
N MET A 309 -17.62 -1.49 6.53
CA MET A 309 -16.89 -0.74 5.51
C MET A 309 -16.86 -1.52 4.21
N LEU A 310 -16.89 -0.80 3.09
CA LEU A 310 -16.72 -1.40 1.79
C LEU A 310 -15.23 -1.70 1.59
N ARG A 311 -14.93 -2.96 1.34
CA ARG A 311 -13.60 -3.45 0.97
C ARG A 311 -13.61 -3.94 -0.46
N ALA A 312 -12.64 -3.50 -1.24
CA ALA A 312 -12.26 -4.14 -2.49
C ALA A 312 -11.02 -5.01 -2.25
N GLU A 313 -11.08 -6.27 -2.69
CA GLU A 313 -9.94 -7.18 -2.67
C GLU A 313 -9.60 -7.58 -4.09
N VAL A 314 -8.34 -7.42 -4.47
CA VAL A 314 -7.82 -7.80 -5.78
C VAL A 314 -6.59 -8.66 -5.59
N ARG A 315 -6.65 -9.86 -6.15
CA ARG A 315 -5.55 -10.81 -6.16
C ARG A 315 -5.06 -10.97 -7.59
N LEU A 316 -3.80 -10.67 -7.81
CA LEU A 316 -3.12 -10.82 -9.11
C LEU A 316 -2.09 -11.93 -8.97
N ILE A 317 -2.20 -12.95 -9.80
CA ILE A 317 -1.34 -14.12 -9.78
C ILE A 317 -0.43 -14.08 -11.00
N GLY A 318 0.86 -14.24 -10.77
CA GLY A 318 1.87 -14.26 -11.81
C GLY A 318 1.78 -15.48 -12.71
N LYS A 319 2.35 -15.38 -13.91
CA LYS A 319 2.38 -16.49 -14.88
C LYS A 319 3.26 -17.62 -14.38
N GLU A 320 2.79 -18.83 -14.61
CA GLU A 320 3.54 -20.05 -14.35
C GLU A 320 4.50 -20.38 -15.50
N GLY A 321 5.51 -21.21 -15.19
CA GLY A 321 6.40 -21.81 -16.18
C GLY A 321 7.44 -20.86 -16.77
N LEU A 322 7.49 -19.60 -16.32
CA LEU A 322 8.57 -18.68 -16.72
C LEU A 322 9.88 -19.11 -16.11
N THR A 323 10.96 -18.93 -16.85
CA THR A 323 12.33 -19.31 -16.42
C THR A 323 13.32 -18.22 -16.78
N GLY A 324 14.46 -18.21 -16.08
CA GLY A 324 15.55 -17.27 -16.37
C GLY A 324 15.10 -15.81 -16.33
N ALA A 325 15.54 -15.02 -17.31
CA ALA A 325 15.30 -13.57 -17.35
C ALA A 325 13.81 -13.17 -17.39
N GLU A 326 12.94 -13.99 -17.94
CA GLU A 326 11.48 -13.70 -17.98
C GLU A 326 10.88 -13.83 -16.58
N ARG A 327 11.28 -14.86 -15.84
CA ARG A 327 10.86 -15.02 -14.44
C ARG A 327 11.42 -13.91 -13.57
N ASP A 328 12.70 -13.56 -13.72
CA ASP A 328 13.32 -12.48 -12.96
C ASP A 328 12.60 -11.13 -13.21
N ALA A 329 12.21 -10.86 -14.46
CA ALA A 329 11.45 -9.66 -14.79
C ALA A 329 10.06 -9.65 -14.16
N GLN A 330 9.36 -10.78 -14.13
CA GLN A 330 8.07 -10.89 -13.45
C GLN A 330 8.22 -10.68 -11.94
N LEU A 331 9.16 -11.37 -11.29
CA LEU A 331 9.46 -11.20 -9.87
C LEU A 331 9.76 -9.74 -9.55
N ALA A 332 10.61 -9.10 -10.36
CA ALA A 332 10.92 -7.68 -10.19
C ALA A 332 9.68 -6.80 -10.32
N ALA A 333 8.80 -7.05 -11.29
CA ALA A 333 7.59 -6.25 -11.49
C ALA A 333 6.65 -6.31 -10.27
N PHE A 334 6.49 -7.47 -9.65
CA PHE A 334 5.69 -7.60 -8.42
C PHE A 334 6.38 -6.97 -7.22
N ARG A 335 7.66 -7.25 -7.02
CA ARG A 335 8.46 -6.77 -5.88
C ARG A 335 8.57 -5.26 -5.87
N GLU A 336 8.85 -4.65 -7.00
CA GLU A 336 9.05 -3.21 -7.14
C GLU A 336 7.79 -2.40 -6.79
N LEU A 337 6.59 -2.97 -6.87
CA LEU A 337 5.37 -2.32 -6.38
C LEU A 337 5.42 -2.04 -4.87
N ILE A 338 6.19 -2.83 -4.12
CA ILE A 338 6.36 -2.62 -2.69
C ILE A 338 7.62 -1.82 -2.38
N LEU A 339 8.71 -2.12 -3.10
CA LEU A 339 10.03 -1.51 -2.84
C LEU A 339 10.13 -0.07 -3.35
N ASP A 340 9.41 0.23 -4.43
CA ASP A 340 9.31 1.57 -4.98
C ASP A 340 7.86 2.08 -4.86
N THR A 341 7.58 2.82 -3.79
CA THR A 341 6.24 3.33 -3.51
C THR A 341 5.73 4.34 -4.53
N ASN A 342 6.61 4.88 -5.41
CA ASN A 342 6.19 5.69 -6.55
C ASN A 342 5.39 4.90 -7.60
N ARG A 343 5.46 3.57 -7.55
CA ARG A 343 4.67 2.70 -8.42
C ARG A 343 3.25 2.44 -7.92
N GLN A 344 2.90 2.95 -6.74
CA GLN A 344 1.56 2.88 -6.14
C GLN A 344 0.87 4.22 -6.34
N ASN A 345 0.41 4.48 -7.55
CA ASN A 345 -0.20 5.75 -7.92
C ASN A 345 -1.70 5.74 -7.64
N PHE A 346 -2.07 6.20 -6.44
CA PHE A 346 -3.47 6.34 -6.04
C PHE A 346 -4.09 7.61 -6.61
N PHE A 347 -5.39 7.54 -6.93
CA PHE A 347 -6.14 8.67 -7.48
C PHE A 347 -7.64 8.55 -7.19
N ILE A 348 -8.35 9.65 -7.38
CA ILE A 348 -9.80 9.67 -7.41
C ILE A 348 -10.30 10.21 -8.76
N LYS A 349 -11.51 9.80 -9.17
CA LYS A 349 -12.22 10.45 -10.27
C LYS A 349 -13.41 11.20 -9.71
N VAL A 350 -13.53 12.44 -10.12
CA VAL A 350 -14.65 13.31 -9.76
C VAL A 350 -15.63 13.43 -10.91
N ASN A 351 -16.74 14.10 -10.65
CA ASN A 351 -17.79 14.32 -11.64
C ASN A 351 -17.22 14.76 -13.00
N GLY A 352 -17.62 14.07 -14.06
CA GLY A 352 -17.11 14.31 -15.41
C GLY A 352 -15.85 13.49 -15.77
N GLY A 353 -15.35 12.63 -14.87
CA GLY A 353 -14.22 11.73 -15.14
C GLY A 353 -12.84 12.35 -14.92
N LYS A 354 -12.77 13.58 -14.37
CA LYS A 354 -11.52 14.24 -14.01
C LYS A 354 -10.77 13.41 -12.98
N GLU A 355 -9.50 13.13 -13.26
CA GLU A 355 -8.61 12.43 -12.33
C GLU A 355 -7.87 13.41 -11.42
N ILE A 356 -7.77 13.07 -10.15
CA ILE A 356 -6.96 13.76 -9.16
C ILE A 356 -6.02 12.74 -8.54
N HIS A 357 -4.73 12.91 -8.78
CA HIS A 357 -3.68 12.04 -8.24
C HIS A 357 -2.95 12.76 -7.10
N MET A 358 -2.18 12.00 -6.34
CA MET A 358 -1.24 12.59 -5.41
C MET A 358 -0.20 13.42 -6.15
N ARG A 359 0.36 14.40 -5.46
CA ARG A 359 1.39 15.26 -6.02
C ARG A 359 2.59 14.47 -6.53
N GLY A 360 3.03 14.79 -7.75
CA GLY A 360 4.15 14.15 -8.43
C GLY A 360 3.80 12.89 -9.22
N TYR A 361 2.60 12.35 -9.07
CA TYR A 361 2.14 11.17 -9.80
C TYR A 361 1.46 11.55 -11.11
N ALA A 362 1.82 10.86 -12.18
CA ALA A 362 1.24 11.12 -13.49
C ALA A 362 -0.23 10.70 -13.57
N PRO A 363 -1.06 11.42 -14.34
CA PRO A 363 -2.40 10.95 -14.69
C PRO A 363 -2.34 9.66 -15.50
N THR A 364 -3.44 8.92 -15.54
CA THR A 364 -3.52 7.76 -16.44
C THR A 364 -3.37 8.20 -17.91
N SER A 365 -2.95 7.27 -18.75
CA SER A 365 -2.83 7.53 -20.20
C SER A 365 -4.15 7.99 -20.82
N ALA A 366 -5.28 7.54 -20.26
CA ALA A 366 -6.62 7.93 -20.71
C ALA A 366 -6.96 9.40 -20.39
N TYR A 367 -6.43 9.96 -19.30
CA TYR A 367 -6.72 11.34 -18.87
C TYR A 367 -5.60 12.33 -19.21
N LYS A 368 -4.44 11.85 -19.63
CA LYS A 368 -3.23 12.65 -19.79
C LYS A 368 -3.41 13.89 -20.68
N ALA A 369 -4.07 13.74 -21.83
CA ALA A 369 -4.27 14.86 -22.75
C ALA A 369 -5.15 15.97 -22.17
N GLU A 370 -6.19 15.60 -21.40
CA GLU A 370 -7.05 16.56 -20.71
C GLU A 370 -6.30 17.26 -19.58
N TYR A 371 -5.52 16.51 -18.81
CA TYR A 371 -4.64 17.06 -17.77
C TYR A 371 -3.67 18.10 -18.35
N GLU A 372 -2.96 17.76 -19.43
CA GLU A 372 -1.98 18.66 -20.07
C GLU A 372 -2.66 19.95 -20.60
N ALA A 373 -3.87 19.83 -21.12
CA ALA A 373 -4.65 20.99 -21.57
C ALA A 373 -5.05 21.91 -20.41
N LEU A 374 -5.45 21.34 -19.26
CA LEU A 374 -5.78 22.10 -18.07
C LEU A 374 -4.57 22.84 -17.51
N VAL A 375 -3.44 22.16 -17.37
CA VAL A 375 -2.20 22.77 -16.85
C VAL A 375 -1.68 23.87 -17.79
N ALA A 376 -1.75 23.67 -19.09
CA ALA A 376 -1.34 24.69 -20.07
C ALA A 376 -2.24 25.94 -20.02
N GLY A 377 -3.49 25.81 -19.58
CA GLY A 377 -4.46 26.90 -19.47
C GLY A 377 -4.43 27.66 -18.14
N ASP A 378 -3.70 27.17 -17.13
CA ASP A 378 -3.70 27.73 -15.78
C ASP A 378 -2.26 27.97 -15.26
N THR A 379 -1.84 29.23 -15.25
CA THR A 379 -0.49 29.65 -14.80
C THR A 379 -0.27 29.50 -13.29
N THR A 380 -1.29 29.17 -12.53
CA THR A 380 -1.17 28.93 -11.09
C THR A 380 -0.72 27.51 -10.79
N LEU A 381 -0.88 26.59 -11.75
CA LEU A 381 -0.43 25.21 -11.66
C LEU A 381 1.07 25.08 -11.96
N ASP A 382 1.69 24.06 -11.39
CA ASP A 382 3.09 23.75 -11.65
C ASP A 382 3.20 22.84 -12.89
N ALA A 383 3.73 23.38 -13.99
CA ALA A 383 3.89 22.61 -15.23
C ALA A 383 4.94 21.47 -15.11
N ASN A 384 5.78 21.48 -14.08
CA ASN A 384 6.85 20.50 -13.91
C ASN A 384 6.52 19.41 -12.88
N VAL A 385 5.48 19.62 -12.08
CA VAL A 385 5.08 18.68 -11.03
C VAL A 385 3.59 18.38 -11.13
N TYR A 386 3.26 17.14 -11.43
CA TYR A 386 1.88 16.70 -11.55
C TYR A 386 1.09 17.01 -10.26
N TYR A 387 -0.16 17.43 -10.43
CA TYR A 387 -1.10 17.70 -9.34
C TYR A 387 -0.51 18.58 -8.23
N SER A 388 0.19 19.64 -8.65
CA SER A 388 0.74 20.67 -7.78
C SER A 388 0.47 22.06 -8.33
N ASN A 389 0.57 23.06 -7.47
CA ASN A 389 0.56 24.45 -7.87
C ASN A 389 1.91 25.11 -7.61
N THR A 390 2.06 26.36 -8.04
CA THR A 390 3.30 27.12 -7.87
C THR A 390 3.69 27.34 -6.40
N LYS A 391 2.76 27.18 -5.46
CA LYS A 391 2.98 27.24 -4.01
C LYS A 391 3.37 25.88 -3.41
N GLY A 392 3.28 24.79 -4.18
CA GLY A 392 3.62 23.46 -3.71
C GLY A 392 2.47 22.72 -3.01
N SER A 393 1.22 23.17 -3.14
CA SER A 393 0.06 22.47 -2.58
C SER A 393 -0.12 21.08 -3.20
N THR A 394 -0.81 20.22 -2.48
CA THR A 394 -1.21 18.88 -2.88
C THR A 394 -2.70 18.69 -2.69
N TRP A 395 -3.32 17.78 -3.42
CA TRP A 395 -4.73 17.38 -3.27
C TRP A 395 -4.88 15.91 -2.86
N GLY A 396 -3.79 15.25 -2.56
CA GLY A 396 -3.77 13.89 -2.04
C GLY A 396 -2.52 13.65 -1.21
N VAL A 397 -2.66 12.90 -0.13
CA VAL A 397 -1.56 12.51 0.76
C VAL A 397 -1.63 11.02 1.06
N LYS A 398 -0.47 10.37 1.14
CA LYS A 398 -0.31 8.99 1.55
C LYS A 398 0.45 8.95 2.87
N LEU A 399 -0.14 8.37 3.89
CA LEU A 399 0.27 8.45 5.28
C LEU A 399 0.38 7.05 5.91
N PRO A 400 1.08 6.89 7.03
CA PRO A 400 1.10 5.64 7.77
C PRO A 400 -0.32 5.20 8.19
N VAL A 401 -0.52 3.88 8.24
CA VAL A 401 -1.77 3.28 8.73
C VAL A 401 -2.09 3.80 10.13
N GLY A 402 -3.38 4.04 10.40
CA GLY A 402 -3.84 4.62 11.66
C GLY A 402 -3.78 6.14 11.76
N THR A 403 -3.26 6.83 10.73
CA THR A 403 -3.39 8.30 10.66
C THR A 403 -4.86 8.68 10.56
N ARG A 404 -5.27 9.64 11.35
CA ARG A 404 -6.67 10.08 11.45
C ARG A 404 -7.01 11.05 10.32
N HIS A 405 -8.24 11.06 9.86
CA HIS A 405 -8.72 12.12 8.97
C HIS A 405 -9.43 13.23 9.77
N ALA A 406 -9.53 14.42 9.17
CA ALA A 406 -10.21 15.54 9.79
C ALA A 406 -11.74 15.39 9.70
N TYR A 407 -12.47 16.09 10.59
CA TYR A 407 -13.90 16.27 10.42
C TYR A 407 -14.19 17.20 9.24
N GLU A 408 -15.36 17.02 8.65
CA GLU A 408 -15.93 17.86 7.60
C GLU A 408 -15.80 19.34 7.94
N ARG A 409 -15.23 20.13 7.02
CA ARG A 409 -14.95 21.57 7.16
C ARG A 409 -13.99 21.94 8.27
N VAL A 410 -13.18 21.01 8.70
CA VAL A 410 -12.06 21.31 9.59
C VAL A 410 -10.78 21.38 8.76
N PRO A 411 -10.21 22.57 8.51
CA PRO A 411 -9.01 22.69 7.71
C PRO A 411 -7.89 21.79 8.23
N PHE A 412 -7.24 21.07 7.34
CA PHE A 412 -6.23 20.07 7.70
C PHE A 412 -5.07 20.68 8.49
N ARG A 413 -4.70 21.95 8.20
CA ARG A 413 -3.71 22.71 8.98
C ARG A 413 -4.13 22.99 10.43
N GLU A 414 -5.45 22.93 10.71
CA GLU A 414 -5.96 23.04 12.07
C GLU A 414 -6.06 21.71 12.78
N ALA A 415 -6.33 20.63 12.02
CA ALA A 415 -6.28 19.26 12.51
C ALA A 415 -4.84 18.80 12.76
N TYR A 416 -3.90 19.27 11.91
CA TYR A 416 -2.48 18.94 11.95
C TYR A 416 -1.62 20.23 11.91
N PRO A 417 -1.26 20.80 13.06
CA PRO A 417 -0.59 22.10 13.14
C PRO A 417 0.76 22.20 12.42
N ASP A 418 1.43 21.08 12.19
CA ASP A 418 2.72 21.03 11.50
C ASP A 418 2.60 20.76 9.98
N PHE A 419 1.39 20.51 9.47
CA PHE A 419 1.16 20.22 8.06
C PHE A 419 1.65 21.34 7.14
N THR A 420 1.25 22.59 7.42
CA THR A 420 1.68 23.76 6.61
C THR A 420 3.20 23.90 6.56
N LYS A 421 3.90 23.68 7.67
CA LYS A 421 5.37 23.74 7.71
C LYS A 421 6.01 22.66 6.83
N TRP A 422 5.40 21.48 6.77
CA TRP A 422 5.84 20.40 5.90
C TRP A 422 5.62 20.76 4.44
N VAL A 423 4.44 21.28 4.07
CA VAL A 423 4.13 21.76 2.72
C VAL A 423 5.08 22.87 2.30
N ASP A 424 5.26 23.92 3.12
CA ASP A 424 6.13 25.08 2.84
C ASP A 424 7.60 24.68 2.65
N SER A 425 8.04 23.68 3.41
CA SER A 425 9.39 23.11 3.24
C SER A 425 9.50 22.15 2.07
N LYS A 426 8.38 21.92 1.36
CA LYS A 426 8.30 20.99 0.26
C LYS A 426 8.69 19.57 0.68
N GLY A 427 8.29 19.14 1.87
CA GLY A 427 8.59 17.83 2.44
C GLY A 427 9.96 17.71 3.12
N ALA A 428 10.79 18.78 3.13
CA ALA A 428 12.14 18.72 3.68
C ALA A 428 12.18 18.75 5.21
N SER A 429 11.16 19.31 5.86
CA SER A 429 11.07 19.40 7.32
C SER A 429 9.71 18.90 7.83
N ASN A 430 9.60 18.72 9.14
CA ASN A 430 8.37 18.26 9.81
C ASN A 430 7.78 16.98 9.20
N GLN A 431 8.62 16.03 8.85
CA GLN A 431 8.20 14.81 8.14
C GLN A 431 7.28 13.90 8.96
N LYS A 432 7.22 14.11 10.28
CA LYS A 432 6.31 13.42 11.21
C LYS A 432 5.13 14.30 11.62
N TRP A 433 4.76 15.27 10.79
CA TRP A 433 3.68 16.21 11.06
C TRP A 433 2.36 15.53 11.43
N TYR A 434 2.09 14.34 10.89
CA TYR A 434 0.90 13.54 11.13
C TYR A 434 0.84 12.93 12.55
N GLU A 435 1.94 12.94 13.29
CA GLU A 435 1.96 12.53 14.71
C GLU A 435 1.48 13.66 15.65
N ASN A 436 1.49 14.91 15.18
CA ASN A 436 1.03 16.09 15.92
C ASN A 436 -0.37 16.49 15.44
N PHE A 437 -1.40 15.91 16.04
CA PHE A 437 -2.79 16.13 15.68
C PHE A 437 -3.63 16.64 16.85
N VAL A 438 -4.76 17.27 16.54
CA VAL A 438 -5.74 17.78 17.50
C VAL A 438 -6.90 16.78 17.60
N ASP A 439 -7.05 16.14 18.77
CA ASP A 439 -8.05 15.07 18.99
C ASP A 439 -9.48 15.50 18.65
N GLU A 440 -9.87 16.70 19.03
CA GLU A 440 -11.23 17.23 18.83
C GLU A 440 -11.53 17.59 17.37
N LYS A 441 -10.51 17.61 16.51
CA LYS A 441 -10.60 17.97 15.09
C LYS A 441 -10.39 16.78 14.16
N THR A 442 -10.06 15.63 14.72
CA THR A 442 -9.73 14.42 13.96
C THR A 442 -10.62 13.24 14.35
N ILE A 443 -10.82 12.34 13.41
CA ILE A 443 -11.60 11.13 13.60
C ILE A 443 -10.64 9.96 13.82
N ARG A 444 -10.82 9.28 14.94
CA ARG A 444 -10.07 8.07 15.27
C ARG A 444 -10.64 6.89 14.50
N TYR A 445 -9.74 6.12 13.88
CA TYR A 445 -10.12 4.79 13.39
C TYR A 445 -10.24 3.80 14.56
N TRP A 446 -11.18 2.91 14.47
CA TRP A 446 -11.49 1.88 15.46
C TRP A 446 -11.24 0.46 14.93
#